data_009c241adbd21e3ee9015878b8b8c129
#
_entry.id   009c241adbd21e3ee9015878b8b8c129
#
_cell.length_a   1.000
_cell.length_b   1.000
_cell.length_c   1.000
_cell.angle_alpha   90.00
_cell.angle_beta   90.00
_cell.angle_gamma   90.00
#
_symmetry.space_group_name_H-M   'P 1'
#
loop_
_entity.id
_entity.type
_entity.pdbx_description
1 polymer ?
#
loop_
_entity_poly.entity_id
_entity_poly.type
_entity_poly.pdbx_seq_one_letter_code
_entity_poly.pdbx_strand_id
1 'polypeptide(L)'
;SFRNKGEILALAGCDLLTISPKLLNELDSSFAQVLPTLTTEELEQSAPISISEPDFLLALAMSAVASEKLAAGIRSFAVDTEKLQAHLV
;
A
#
# COMPACT_ATOMS: atom_id res chain seq x y z
N SER A 1 1.20 -3.96 -2.22
CA SER A 1 0.17 -4.47 -3.16
C SER A 1 -0.40 -5.79 -2.66
N PHE A 2 -1.68 -6.01 -2.96
CA PHE A 2 -2.39 -7.23 -2.58
C PHE A 2 -1.80 -8.48 -3.25
N ARG A 3 -1.76 -9.59 -2.52
CA ARG A 3 -1.26 -10.88 -2.98
C ARG A 3 -2.39 -11.87 -3.30
N ASN A 4 -3.54 -11.71 -2.67
CA ASN A 4 -4.70 -12.58 -2.84
C ASN A 4 -6.01 -11.80 -2.62
N LYS A 5 -7.13 -12.38 -3.07
CA LYS A 5 -8.44 -11.77 -2.91
C LYS A 5 -8.92 -11.66 -1.46
N GLY A 6 -8.45 -12.54 -0.58
CA GLY A 6 -8.79 -12.50 0.85
C GLY A 6 -8.33 -11.22 1.52
N GLU A 7 -7.15 -10.72 1.17
CA GLU A 7 -6.64 -9.43 1.67
C GLU A 7 -7.53 -8.26 1.23
N ILE A 8 -8.04 -8.30 0.01
CA ILE A 8 -8.94 -7.28 -0.54
C ILE A 8 -10.28 -7.32 0.20
N LEU A 9 -10.85 -8.51 0.38
CA LEU A 9 -12.13 -8.69 1.08
C LEU A 9 -12.05 -8.28 2.55
N ALA A 10 -10.89 -8.46 3.19
CA ALA A 10 -10.65 -7.99 4.55
C ALA A 10 -10.71 -6.45 4.67
N LEU A 11 -10.51 -5.72 3.58
CA LEU A 11 -10.61 -4.26 3.52
C LEU A 11 -11.91 -3.78 2.85
N ALA A 12 -12.90 -4.64 2.69
CA ALA A 12 -14.20 -4.26 2.13
C ALA A 12 -14.86 -3.17 2.99
N GLY A 13 -15.20 -2.06 2.38
CA GLY A 13 -15.67 -0.84 3.05
C GLY A 13 -14.64 0.29 3.06
N CYS A 14 -13.40 0.02 2.67
CA CYS A 14 -12.39 1.07 2.47
C CYS A 14 -12.76 1.92 1.24
N ASP A 15 -12.57 3.24 1.33
CA ASP A 15 -12.97 4.17 0.28
C ASP A 15 -12.24 3.96 -1.05
N LEU A 16 -10.93 3.69 -0.98
CA LEU A 16 -10.08 3.56 -2.16
C LEU A 16 -9.14 2.36 -1.99
N LEU A 17 -9.11 1.50 -2.99
CA LEU A 17 -8.22 0.34 -3.07
C LEU A 17 -7.58 0.27 -4.46
N THR A 18 -6.28 0.06 -4.49
CA THR A 18 -5.56 -0.23 -5.75
C THR A 18 -5.41 -1.74 -5.91
N ILE A 19 -6.09 -2.29 -6.91
CA ILE A 19 -6.19 -3.72 -7.14
C ILE A 19 -5.64 -4.06 -8.53
N SER A 20 -4.81 -5.10 -8.63
CA SER A 20 -4.28 -5.54 -9.92
C SER A 20 -5.40 -6.14 -10.80
N PRO A 21 -5.29 -6.05 -12.14
CA PRO A 21 -6.27 -6.64 -13.05
C PRO A 21 -6.49 -8.14 -12.82
N LYS A 22 -5.44 -8.88 -12.46
CA LYS A 22 -5.54 -10.31 -12.13
C LYS A 22 -6.49 -10.56 -10.96
N LEU A 23 -6.32 -9.82 -9.87
CA LEU A 23 -7.16 -9.97 -8.68
C LEU A 23 -8.58 -9.45 -8.92
N LEU A 24 -8.77 -8.42 -9.75
CA LEU A 24 -10.09 -7.98 -10.18
C LEU A 24 -10.84 -9.07 -10.93
N ASN A 25 -10.16 -9.78 -11.83
CA ASN A 25 -10.78 -10.91 -12.55
C ASN A 25 -11.13 -12.06 -11.60
N GLU A 26 -10.30 -12.33 -10.59
CA GLU A 26 -10.61 -13.34 -9.58
C GLU A 26 -11.85 -12.96 -8.75
N LEU A 27 -12.00 -11.69 -8.40
CA LEU A 27 -13.18 -11.17 -7.69
C LEU A 27 -14.43 -11.22 -8.57
N ASP A 28 -14.33 -10.84 -9.83
CA ASP A 28 -15.42 -10.87 -10.80
C ASP A 28 -15.95 -12.29 -11.02
N SER A 29 -15.09 -13.28 -10.96
CA SER A 29 -15.42 -14.71 -11.09
C SER A 29 -15.95 -15.32 -9.78
N SER A 30 -15.98 -14.58 -8.68
CA SER A 30 -16.45 -15.03 -7.38
C SER A 30 -17.91 -14.66 -7.17
N PHE A 31 -18.74 -15.62 -6.76
CA PHE A 31 -20.16 -15.42 -6.49
C PHE A 31 -20.50 -15.40 -4.99
N ALA A 32 -19.48 -15.40 -4.11
CA ALA A 32 -19.68 -15.29 -2.68
C ALA A 32 -20.19 -13.89 -2.31
N GLN A 33 -21.11 -13.84 -1.36
CA GLN A 33 -21.60 -12.56 -0.84
C GLN A 33 -20.46 -11.81 -0.15
N VAL A 34 -20.27 -10.55 -0.52
CA VAL A 34 -19.29 -9.65 0.12
C VAL A 34 -20.03 -8.72 1.07
N LEU A 35 -19.64 -8.75 2.33
CA LEU A 35 -20.14 -7.83 3.34
C LEU A 35 -19.05 -6.80 3.67
N PRO A 36 -19.42 -5.54 3.98
CA PRO A 36 -18.45 -4.55 4.47
C PRO A 36 -17.76 -5.06 5.73
N THR A 37 -16.44 -5.13 5.69
CA THR A 37 -15.61 -5.51 6.84
C THR A 37 -15.21 -4.28 7.65
N LEU A 38 -14.96 -3.17 6.96
CA LEU A 38 -14.65 -1.88 7.56
C LEU A 38 -15.91 -1.02 7.58
N THR A 39 -16.31 -0.58 8.76
CA THR A 39 -17.45 0.31 8.96
C THR A 39 -17.03 1.51 9.80
N THR A 40 -17.75 2.63 9.68
CA THR A 40 -17.50 3.82 10.49
C THR A 40 -18.00 3.69 11.94
N GLU A 41 -18.78 2.66 12.23
CA GLU A 41 -19.42 2.46 13.54
C GLU A 41 -18.45 1.89 14.59
N GLU A 42 -17.38 1.22 14.18
CA GLU A 42 -16.41 0.54 15.04
C GLU A 42 -15.01 1.17 14.96
N LEU A 43 -14.92 2.49 14.85
CA LEU A 43 -13.63 3.18 14.82
C LEU A 43 -13.02 3.19 16.21
N GLU A 44 -12.05 2.33 16.46
CA GLU A 44 -11.16 2.45 17.59
C GLU A 44 -10.23 3.65 17.39
N GLN A 45 -10.31 4.60 18.31
CA GLN A 45 -9.36 5.70 18.33
C GLN A 45 -8.03 5.21 18.91
N SER A 46 -7.06 5.00 18.06
CA SER A 46 -5.69 4.73 18.48
C SER A 46 -4.98 6.04 18.85
N ALA A 47 -4.27 6.04 19.98
CA ALA A 47 -3.42 7.17 20.33
C ALA A 47 -2.30 7.33 19.29
N PRO A 48 -1.89 8.57 18.95
CA PRO A 48 -0.74 8.80 18.09
C PRO A 48 0.52 8.16 18.67
N ILE A 49 1.31 7.51 17.82
CA ILE A 49 2.61 6.98 18.21
C ILE A 49 3.59 8.15 18.22
N SER A 50 4.24 8.37 19.39
CA SER A 50 5.33 9.34 19.49
C SER A 50 6.65 8.60 19.39
N ILE A 51 7.49 8.99 18.42
CA ILE A 51 8.81 8.42 18.22
C ILE A 51 9.82 9.57 18.03
N SER A 52 10.99 9.44 18.63
CA SER A 52 12.08 10.40 18.41
C SER A 52 12.68 10.23 17.03
N GLU A 53 13.31 11.28 16.48
CA GLU A 53 14.01 11.19 15.20
C GLU A 53 15.11 10.13 15.19
N PRO A 54 15.99 10.01 16.21
CA PRO A 54 16.98 8.93 16.26
C PRO A 54 16.34 7.53 16.24
N ASP A 55 15.27 7.31 16.98
CA ASP A 55 14.59 6.01 17.02
C ASP A 55 13.92 5.71 15.69
N PHE A 56 13.31 6.70 15.04
CA PHE A 56 12.75 6.57 13.70
C PHE A 56 13.80 6.17 12.66
N LEU A 57 14.95 6.86 12.65
CA LEU A 57 16.04 6.57 11.73
C LEU A 57 16.64 5.18 11.97
N LEU A 58 16.75 4.76 13.22
CA LEU A 58 17.19 3.40 13.55
C LEU A 58 16.18 2.36 13.07
N ALA A 59 14.89 2.54 13.35
CA ALA A 59 13.84 1.63 12.91
C ALA A 59 13.80 1.53 11.37
N LEU A 60 13.98 2.65 10.67
CA LEU A 60 14.07 2.69 9.21
C LEU A 60 15.27 1.88 8.69
N ALA A 61 16.45 2.05 9.30
CA ALA A 61 17.66 1.33 8.93
C ALA A 61 17.55 -0.18 9.21
N MET A 62 16.85 -0.58 10.27
CA MET A 62 16.63 -1.97 10.63
C MET A 62 15.58 -2.69 9.76
N SER A 63 14.78 -1.93 9.01
CA SER A 63 13.79 -2.49 8.08
C SER A 63 14.38 -2.62 6.69
N ALA A 64 14.64 -3.85 6.23
CA ALA A 64 15.12 -4.10 4.87
C ALA A 64 14.14 -3.60 3.80
N VAL A 65 12.84 -3.70 4.04
CA VAL A 65 11.82 -3.19 3.13
C VAL A 65 11.91 -1.68 3.00
N ALA A 66 11.99 -0.97 4.12
CA ALA A 66 12.05 0.49 4.12
C ALA A 66 13.39 1.03 3.61
N SER A 67 14.52 0.45 4.02
CA SER A 67 15.85 0.95 3.66
C SER A 67 16.32 0.49 2.27
N GLU A 68 16.01 -0.72 1.84
CA GLU A 68 16.47 -1.27 0.57
C GLU A 68 15.43 -1.12 -0.55
N LYS A 69 14.21 -1.58 -0.33
CA LYS A 69 13.16 -1.59 -1.38
C LYS A 69 12.65 -0.18 -1.69
N LEU A 70 12.39 0.63 -0.67
CA LEU A 70 11.96 2.01 -0.87
C LEU A 70 13.08 2.83 -1.53
N ALA A 71 14.31 2.70 -1.08
CA ALA A 71 15.45 3.40 -1.68
C ALA A 71 15.68 2.98 -3.14
N ALA A 72 15.56 1.70 -3.45
CA ALA A 72 15.64 1.20 -4.83
C ALA A 72 14.50 1.77 -5.69
N GLY A 73 13.28 1.81 -5.15
CA GLY A 73 12.11 2.40 -5.82
C GLY A 73 12.29 3.89 -6.14
N ILE A 74 12.77 4.66 -5.17
CA ILE A 74 13.04 6.10 -5.35
C ILE A 74 14.07 6.31 -6.46
N ARG A 75 15.16 5.56 -6.49
CA ARG A 75 16.16 5.65 -7.56
C ARG A 75 15.59 5.32 -8.92
N SER A 76 14.77 4.28 -9.02
CA SER A 76 14.11 3.90 -10.26
C SER A 76 13.18 5.00 -10.77
N PHE A 77 12.35 5.56 -9.90
CA PHE A 77 11.43 6.65 -10.26
C PHE A 77 12.17 7.92 -10.67
N ALA A 78 13.29 8.24 -10.05
CA ALA A 78 14.13 9.38 -10.47
C ALA A 78 14.62 9.20 -11.91
N VAL A 79 15.16 8.03 -12.24
CA VAL A 79 15.61 7.70 -13.62
C VAL A 79 14.45 7.76 -14.62
N ASP A 80 13.29 7.24 -14.25
CA ASP A 80 12.11 7.27 -15.14
C ASP A 80 11.58 8.70 -15.33
N THR A 81 11.67 9.54 -14.30
CA THR A 81 11.33 10.96 -14.40
C THR A 81 12.27 11.70 -15.36
N GLU A 82 13.58 11.45 -15.28
CA GLU A 82 14.57 12.03 -16.22
C GLU A 82 14.28 11.61 -17.65
N LYS A 83 13.96 10.34 -17.89
CA LYS A 83 13.58 9.85 -19.22
C LYS A 83 12.32 10.56 -19.74
N LEU A 84 11.30 10.71 -18.90
CA LEU A 84 10.08 11.40 -19.28
C LEU A 84 10.36 12.87 -19.62
N GLN A 85 11.13 13.57 -18.80
CA GLN A 85 11.53 14.95 -19.06
C GLN A 85 12.27 15.09 -20.41
N ALA A 86 13.22 14.20 -20.69
CA ALA A 86 13.93 14.19 -21.96
C ALA A 86 13.00 13.93 -23.16
N HIS A 87 11.91 13.22 -22.97
CA HIS A 87 10.93 12.95 -24.02
C HIS A 87 9.99 14.13 -24.30
N LEU A 88 9.79 15.00 -23.32
CA LEU A 88 8.91 16.17 -23.41
C LEU A 88 9.62 17.43 -23.94
N VAL A 89 10.91 17.41 -24.07
CA VAL A 89 11.72 18.57 -24.53
C VAL A 89 11.84 18.61 -26.07
#